data_0dd099cf8101e2f8cf381d104888cb80
#
_entry.id   0dd099cf8101e2f8cf381d104888cb80
#
_cell.length_a   1.000
_cell.length_b   1.000
_cell.length_c   1.000
_cell.angle_alpha   90.00
_cell.angle_beta   90.00
_cell.angle_gamma   90.00
#
_symmetry.space_group_name_H-M   'P 1'
#
loop_
_entity.id
_entity.type
_entity.pdbx_description
1 polymer ?
#
loop_
_entity_poly.entity_id
_entity_poly.type
_entity_poly.pdbx_seq_one_letter_code
_entity_poly.pdbx_strand_id
1 'polypeptide(L)' 'MRKRRDVELIDLDNRLTVTIERTAGVLDVGRSTVYELLRAGKLKGVKFGRAHRVVVQSIRDLIAES' A
#
# COMPACT_ATOMS: atom_id res chain seq x y z
N MET A 1 6.41 -21.70 8.87
CA MET A 1 6.13 -21.32 8.85
C MET A 1 5.44 -20.84 8.30
N ARG A 2 5.33 -20.53 7.88
CA ARG A 2 4.56 -20.05 7.42
C ARG A 2 4.53 -19.97 6.16
N LYS A 3 3.87 -20.06 5.34
CA LYS A 3 3.80 -20.00 4.15
C LYS A 3 3.94 -18.68 3.78
N ARG A 4 4.92 -18.32 3.19
CA ARG A 4 5.25 -17.09 2.90
C ARG A 4 4.33 -16.40 2.02
N ARG A 5 3.83 -17.01 1.03
CA ARG A 5 2.96 -16.45 0.13
C ARG A 5 1.68 -16.18 0.68
N ASP A 6 1.10 -17.05 1.39
CA ASP A 6 -0.14 -16.85 2.03
C ASP A 6 0.04 -15.77 3.06
N VAL A 7 1.21 -15.74 3.62
CA VAL A 7 1.53 -14.76 4.61
C VAL A 7 1.52 -13.36 4.06
N GLU A 8 1.92 -13.18 2.81
CA GLU A 8 1.92 -11.87 2.24
C GLU A 8 0.53 -11.30 2.11
N LEU A 9 -0.43 -12.12 1.76
CA LEU A 9 -1.78 -11.65 1.67
C LEU A 9 -2.31 -11.30 3.05
N ILE A 10 -1.95 -12.11 4.02
CA ILE A 10 -2.38 -11.88 5.38
C ILE A 10 -1.71 -10.64 5.93
N ASP A 11 -0.44 -10.44 5.59
CA ASP A 11 0.29 -9.29 6.04
C ASP A 11 -0.39 -8.00 5.59
N LEU A 12 -0.87 -7.96 4.36
CA LEU A 12 -1.53 -6.78 3.88
C LEU A 12 -2.77 -6.50 4.72
N ASP A 13 -3.46 -7.54 5.12
CA ASP A 13 -4.66 -7.37 5.95
C ASP A 13 -4.32 -6.96 7.36
N ASN A 14 -3.19 -7.41 7.88
CA ASN A 14 -2.84 -7.15 9.26
C ASN A 14 -1.94 -5.95 9.48
N ARG A 15 -1.26 -5.49 8.46
CA ARG A 15 -0.38 -4.36 8.61
C ARG A 15 -1.15 -3.08 8.51
N LEU A 16 -0.67 -2.06 9.19
CA LEU A 16 -1.28 -0.76 9.12
C LEU A 16 -0.72 0.04 7.95
N THR A 17 0.54 -0.22 7.60
CA THR A 17 1.18 0.47 6.47
C THR A 17 2.04 -0.51 5.68
N VAL A 18 2.28 -0.17 4.43
CA VAL A 18 3.16 -0.95 3.56
C VAL A 18 4.03 0.01 2.77
N THR A 19 5.05 -0.50 2.14
CA THR A 19 5.98 0.33 1.36
C THR A 19 5.33 0.78 0.07
N ILE A 20 5.97 1.76 -0.57
CA ILE A 20 5.52 2.24 -1.88
C ILE A 20 5.60 1.09 -2.89
N GLU A 21 6.68 0.32 -2.85
CA GLU A 21 6.84 -0.80 -3.78
C GLU A 21 5.75 -1.83 -3.61
N ARG A 22 5.40 -2.13 -2.37
CA ARG A 22 4.36 -3.11 -2.14
C ARG A 22 3.02 -2.58 -2.61
N THR A 23 2.75 -1.30 -2.40
CA THR A 23 1.52 -0.69 -2.87
C THR A 23 1.43 -0.78 -4.39
N ALA A 24 2.53 -0.49 -5.07
CA ALA A 24 2.56 -0.57 -6.53
C ALA A 24 2.25 -2.00 -6.99
N GLY A 25 2.81 -2.99 -6.29
CA GLY A 25 2.57 -4.38 -6.63
C GLY A 25 1.13 -4.81 -6.39
N VAL A 26 0.57 -4.36 -5.28
CA VAL A 26 -0.81 -4.72 -4.94
C VAL A 26 -1.78 -4.11 -5.95
N LEU A 27 -1.54 -2.88 -6.35
CA LEU A 27 -2.42 -2.21 -7.30
C LEU A 27 -2.04 -2.48 -8.75
N ASP A 28 -0.91 -3.14 -8.95
CA ASP A 28 -0.40 -3.49 -10.28
C ASP A 28 -0.18 -2.23 -11.12
N VAL A 29 0.44 -1.24 -10.53
CA VAL A 29 0.76 0.01 -11.22
C VAL A 29 2.22 0.36 -10.94
N GLY A 30 2.72 1.36 -11.62
CA GLY A 30 4.08 1.81 -11.40
C GLY A 30 4.20 2.66 -10.16
N ARG A 31 5.42 2.88 -9.70
CA ARG A 31 5.65 3.68 -8.52
C ARG A 31 5.21 5.12 -8.71
N SER A 32 5.42 5.66 -9.90
CA SER A 32 5.02 7.04 -10.14
C SER A 32 3.51 7.20 -10.01
N THR A 33 2.76 6.17 -10.39
CA THR A 33 1.31 6.22 -10.24
C THR A 33 0.93 6.24 -8.77
N VAL A 34 1.67 5.47 -7.95
CA VAL A 34 1.41 5.48 -6.50
C VAL A 34 1.63 6.88 -5.96
N TYR A 35 2.71 7.54 -6.36
CA TYR A 35 2.97 8.89 -5.89
C TYR A 35 1.90 9.87 -6.36
N GLU A 36 1.39 9.67 -7.56
CA GLU A 36 0.32 10.51 -8.06
C GLU A 36 -0.94 10.33 -7.23
N LEU A 37 -1.25 9.09 -6.86
CA LEU A 37 -2.41 8.81 -6.05
C LEU A 37 -2.27 9.43 -4.67
N LEU A 38 -1.07 9.42 -4.13
CA LEU A 38 -0.81 10.07 -2.85
C LEU A 38 -1.00 11.58 -2.95
N ARG A 39 -0.50 12.17 -4.03
CA ARG A 39 -0.64 13.60 -4.21
C ARG A 39 -2.09 14.00 -4.41
N ALA A 40 -2.85 13.16 -5.08
CA ALA A 40 -4.26 13.44 -5.33
C ALA A 40 -5.15 13.18 -4.12
N GLY A 41 -4.57 12.65 -3.05
CA GLY A 41 -5.35 12.34 -1.86
C GLY A 41 -6.13 11.05 -1.95
N LYS A 42 -5.87 10.25 -2.98
CA LYS A 42 -6.57 8.98 -3.13
C LYS A 42 -5.95 7.88 -2.30
N LEU A 43 -4.69 8.04 -1.96
CA LEU A 43 -4.01 7.15 -1.03
C LEU A 43 -3.47 8.02 0.09
N LYS A 44 -3.39 7.45 1.27
CA LYS A 44 -2.88 8.17 2.41
C LYS A 44 -1.50 7.66 2.74
N GLY A 45 -0.56 8.55 2.84
CA GLY A 45 0.82 8.17 3.14
C GLY A 45 1.23 8.67 4.49
N VAL A 46 2.23 8.03 5.06
CA VAL A 46 2.84 8.48 6.30
C VAL A 46 4.33 8.39 6.11
N LYS A 47 5.04 9.16 6.88
CA LYS A 47 6.48 9.20 6.76
C LYS A 47 7.10 8.84 8.11
N PHE A 48 7.99 7.86 8.09
CA PHE A 48 8.71 7.47 9.29
C PHE A 48 10.18 7.73 9.00
N GLY A 49 10.70 8.84 9.50
CA GLY A 49 12.06 9.23 9.18
C GLY A 49 12.19 9.45 7.69
N ARG A 50 12.96 8.62 7.02
CA ARG A 50 13.12 8.74 5.59
C ARG A 50 12.21 7.81 4.81
N ALA A 51 11.54 6.91 5.51
CA ALA A 51 10.73 5.92 4.84
C ALA A 51 9.33 6.45 4.59
N HIS A 52 8.83 6.25 3.38
CA HIS A 52 7.47 6.61 3.05
C HIS A 52 6.66 5.33 3.04
N ARG A 53 5.52 5.35 3.68
CA ARG A 53 4.64 4.20 3.77
C ARG A 53 3.24 4.60 3.40
N VAL A 54 2.47 3.64 2.92
CA VAL A 54 1.09 3.88 2.53
C VAL A 54 0.18 3.17 3.52
N VAL A 55 -0.85 3.87 3.96
CA VAL A 55 -1.81 3.30 4.91
C VAL A 55 -2.64 2.26 4.19
N VAL A 56 -2.65 1.04 4.71
CA VAL A 56 -3.34 -0.08 4.09
C VAL A 56 -4.82 0.20 3.91
N GLN A 57 -5.43 0.83 4.90
CA GLN A 57 -6.85 1.12 4.79
C GLN A 57 -7.15 2.00 3.57
N SER A 58 -6.24 2.93 3.24
CA SER A 58 -6.47 3.78 2.09
C SER A 58 -6.41 2.98 0.78
N ILE A 59 -5.59 1.93 0.75
CA ILE A 59 -5.53 1.07 -0.41
C ILE A 59 -6.87 0.35 -0.57
N ARG A 60 -7.41 -0.16 0.52
CA ARG A 60 -8.68 -0.85 0.48
C ARG A 60 -9.79 0.07 0.06
N ASP A 61 -9.78 1.29 0.56
CA ASP A 61 -10.80 2.28 0.21
C ASP A 61 -10.74 2.61 -1.27
N LEU A 62 -9.54 2.75 -1.79
CA LEU A 62 -9.36 3.08 -3.21
C LEU A 62 -9.91 1.95 -4.08
N ILE A 63 -9.61 0.72 -3.72
CA ILE A 63 -10.10 -0.43 -4.46
C ILE A 63 -11.61 -0.50 -4.39
N ALA A 64 -12.16 -0.22 -3.24
CA ALA A 64 -13.60 -0.29 -3.05
C ALA A 64 -14.34 0.76 -3.86
N GLU A 65 -13.67 1.89 -4.13
CA GLU A 65 -14.29 2.94 -4.91
C GLU A 65 -14.29 2.65 -6.40
N SER A 66 -13.44 1.77 -6.84
CA SER A 66 -13.24 1.52 -8.27
C SER A 66 -14.43 0.79 -8.93
#